data_4a657b16cfd018a7a0f53a076e2bdc50
#
_entry.id   4a657b16cfd018a7a0f53a076e2bdc50
#
_cell.length_a   1.000
_cell.length_b   1.000
_cell.length_c   1.000
_cell.angle_alpha   90.00
_cell.angle_beta   90.00
_cell.angle_gamma   90.00
#
_symmetry.space_group_name_H-M   'P 1'
#
loop_
_entity.id
_entity.type
_entity.pdbx_description
1 polymer ?
#
loop_
_entity_poly.entity_id
_entity_poly.type
_entity_poly.pdbx_seq_one_letter_code
_entity_poly.pdbx_strand_id
1 'polypeptide(L)'
;RDISKEFDLEAVRLFLLGTQYRNPVNFSRELVEQSETALTRLRTARERLREAPVGPATQEDAAFLEALDQHRAAFYAAMDDDLNTADALGALFDFVRALNTFVSQPHGQEALDKAARLFDDIASILGILQHEKAQAFPQEALDLLEERTQARKAKDWARADAIREQLKALGYGVEDTKEGAKLKAL
;
A
#
# COMPACT_ATOMS: atom_id res chain seq x y z
N ARG A 1 5.02 14.19 22.44
CA ARG A 1 5.53 12.97 23.11
C ARG A 1 4.58 11.77 22.96
N ASP A 2 3.32 12.02 22.67
CA ASP A 2 2.28 11.00 22.62
C ASP A 2 1.78 10.69 21.20
N ILE A 3 2.19 11.45 20.18
CA ILE A 3 1.80 11.26 18.78
C ILE A 3 2.09 9.84 18.27
N SER A 4 3.25 9.27 18.65
CA SER A 4 3.64 7.91 18.24
C SER A 4 2.77 6.79 18.83
N LYS A 5 1.94 7.11 19.83
CA LYS A 5 0.99 6.16 20.40
C LYS A 5 -0.37 6.21 19.73
N GLU A 6 -0.67 7.32 19.05
CA GLU A 6 -1.97 7.60 18.47
C GLU A 6 -1.97 7.45 16.94
N PHE A 7 -0.85 7.79 16.30
CA PHE A 7 -0.73 7.83 14.84
C PHE A 7 0.43 6.99 14.31
N ASP A 8 0.28 6.52 13.10
CA ASP A 8 1.37 5.93 12.33
C ASP A 8 2.44 6.99 12.04
N LEU A 9 3.67 6.73 12.43
CA LEU A 9 4.78 7.68 12.20
C LEU A 9 5.06 7.95 10.72
N GLU A 10 4.75 7.01 9.83
CA GLU A 10 4.83 7.25 8.38
C GLU A 10 3.75 8.23 7.92
N ALA A 11 2.55 8.22 8.54
CA ALA A 11 1.52 9.21 8.25
C ALA A 11 1.92 10.60 8.75
N VAL A 12 2.54 10.68 9.93
CA VAL A 12 3.11 11.94 10.43
C VAL A 12 4.19 12.45 9.48
N ARG A 13 5.06 11.58 8.97
CA ARG A 13 6.06 11.95 7.95
C ARG A 13 5.39 12.47 6.68
N LEU A 14 4.38 11.77 6.17
CA LEU A 14 3.65 12.17 4.98
C LEU A 14 2.98 13.55 5.17
N PHE A 15 2.41 13.81 6.35
CA PHE A 15 1.88 15.11 6.75
C PHE A 15 2.94 16.21 6.67
N LEU A 16 4.13 15.98 7.24
CA LEU A 16 5.23 16.96 7.22
C LEU A 16 5.76 17.21 5.81
N LEU A 17 5.85 16.17 4.97
CA LEU A 17 6.26 16.29 3.57
C LEU A 17 5.24 17.02 2.70
N GLY A 18 3.96 17.06 3.12
CA GLY A 18 2.89 17.79 2.41
C GLY A 18 3.00 19.32 2.51
N THR A 19 3.98 19.83 3.24
CA THR A 19 4.23 21.28 3.36
C THR A 19 5.69 21.56 3.03
N GLN A 20 5.94 22.59 2.21
CA GLN A 20 7.31 22.99 1.91
C GLN A 20 8.04 23.37 3.20
N TYR A 21 9.24 22.89 3.40
CA TYR A 21 10.01 22.96 4.66
C TYR A 21 10.26 24.39 5.19
N ARG A 22 10.16 25.41 4.33
CA ARG A 22 10.30 26.82 4.73
C ARG A 22 9.02 27.40 5.30
N ASN A 23 7.90 26.74 5.13
CA ASN A 23 6.60 27.21 5.59
C ASN A 23 6.29 26.67 6.99
N PRO A 24 5.64 27.45 7.85
CA PRO A 24 5.18 26.96 9.13
C PRO A 24 4.12 25.87 8.94
N VAL A 25 4.28 24.77 9.65
CA VAL A 25 3.31 23.67 9.64
C VAL A 25 2.30 23.89 10.74
N ASN A 26 1.02 23.98 10.37
CA ASN A 26 -0.07 23.99 11.34
C ASN A 26 -0.47 22.54 11.66
N PHE A 27 -0.04 22.03 12.81
CA PHE A 27 -0.38 20.68 13.25
C PHE A 27 -1.81 20.62 13.77
N SER A 28 -2.62 19.74 13.20
CA SER A 28 -3.91 19.36 13.76
C SER A 28 -4.11 17.84 13.65
N ARG A 29 -4.95 17.26 14.50
CA ARG A 29 -5.31 15.85 14.48
C ARG A 29 -5.91 15.46 13.12
N GLU A 30 -6.82 16.28 12.63
CA GLU A 30 -7.56 16.06 11.38
C GLU A 30 -6.61 15.98 10.17
N LEU A 31 -5.55 16.80 10.14
CA LEU A 31 -4.56 16.79 9.07
C LEU A 31 -3.69 15.53 9.09
N VAL A 32 -3.39 15.01 10.27
CA VAL A 32 -2.68 13.72 10.40
C VAL A 32 -3.59 12.56 9.99
N GLU A 33 -4.85 12.55 10.37
CA GLU A 33 -5.85 11.54 9.94
C GLU A 33 -6.04 11.53 8.42
N GLN A 34 -6.04 12.71 7.78
CA GLN A 34 -6.03 12.82 6.32
C GLN A 34 -4.78 12.17 5.72
N SER A 35 -3.62 12.36 6.36
CA SER A 35 -2.36 11.76 5.91
C SER A 35 -2.33 10.24 6.14
N GLU A 36 -2.97 9.71 7.18
CA GLU A 36 -3.17 8.26 7.35
C GLU A 36 -4.03 7.67 6.21
N THR A 37 -5.08 8.40 5.83
CA THR A 37 -5.92 8.03 4.68
C THR A 37 -5.10 8.04 3.39
N ALA A 38 -4.27 9.06 3.18
CA ALA A 38 -3.39 9.16 2.02
C ALA A 38 -2.35 8.03 1.99
N LEU A 39 -1.71 7.73 3.15
CA LEU A 39 -0.76 6.62 3.27
C LEU A 39 -1.42 5.27 2.98
N THR A 40 -2.66 5.07 3.44
CA THR A 40 -3.43 3.86 3.14
C THR A 40 -3.67 3.71 1.63
N ARG A 41 -3.99 4.80 0.92
CA ARG A 41 -4.12 4.78 -0.54
C ARG A 41 -2.82 4.36 -1.24
N LEU A 42 -1.68 4.84 -0.78
CA LEU A 42 -0.38 4.45 -1.32
C LEU A 42 -0.09 2.96 -1.07
N ARG A 43 -0.36 2.45 0.13
CA ARG A 43 -0.22 1.03 0.46
C ARG A 43 -1.10 0.15 -0.42
N THR A 44 -2.37 0.52 -0.57
CA THR A 44 -3.31 -0.20 -1.44
C THR A 44 -2.88 -0.19 -2.91
N ALA A 45 -2.37 0.94 -3.41
CA ALA A 45 -1.86 1.01 -4.79
C ALA A 45 -0.65 0.10 -5.00
N ARG A 46 0.27 0.04 -4.04
CA ARG A 46 1.43 -0.86 -4.06
C ARG A 46 1.03 -2.33 -4.04
N GLU A 47 0.05 -2.70 -3.21
CA GLU A 47 -0.51 -4.05 -3.17
C GLU A 47 -1.15 -4.43 -4.51
N ARG A 48 -2.03 -3.58 -5.04
CA ARG A 48 -2.66 -3.81 -6.35
C ARG A 48 -1.65 -4.00 -7.48
N LEU A 49 -0.55 -3.24 -7.45
CA LEU A 49 0.52 -3.39 -8.43
C LEU A 49 1.23 -4.74 -8.30
N ARG A 50 1.48 -5.20 -7.06
CA ARG A 50 2.09 -6.52 -6.79
C ARG A 50 1.19 -7.69 -7.19
N GLU A 51 -0.12 -7.50 -7.09
CA GLU A 51 -1.14 -8.51 -7.40
C GLU A 51 -1.68 -8.37 -8.83
N ALA A 52 -1.18 -7.39 -9.59
CA ALA A 52 -1.67 -7.11 -10.94
C ALA A 52 -1.56 -8.34 -11.85
N PRO A 53 -2.61 -8.67 -12.61
CA PRO A 53 -2.57 -9.82 -13.49
C PRO A 53 -1.59 -9.60 -14.64
N VAL A 54 -0.72 -10.60 -14.84
CA VAL A 54 0.27 -10.59 -15.93
C VAL A 54 -0.38 -11.14 -17.19
N GLY A 55 -0.17 -10.44 -18.31
CA GLY A 55 -0.66 -10.82 -19.65
C GLY A 55 0.36 -10.53 -20.74
N PRO A 56 -0.02 -10.68 -22.01
CA PRO A 56 0.81 -10.26 -23.11
C PRO A 56 0.98 -8.73 -23.12
N ALA A 57 2.12 -8.25 -23.60
CA ALA A 57 2.33 -6.82 -23.76
C ALA A 57 1.36 -6.23 -24.81
N THR A 58 0.83 -5.06 -24.51
CA THR A 58 -0.18 -4.37 -25.31
C THR A 58 0.31 -2.99 -25.77
N GLN A 59 -0.45 -2.33 -26.64
CA GLN A 59 -0.15 -0.95 -27.02
C GLN A 59 -0.35 0.01 -25.82
N GLU A 60 -1.24 -0.33 -24.89
CA GLU A 60 -1.44 0.44 -23.65
C GLU A 60 -0.20 0.40 -22.77
N ASP A 61 0.53 -0.73 -22.74
CA ASP A 61 1.79 -0.83 -21.99
C ASP A 61 2.83 0.17 -22.51
N ALA A 62 2.95 0.33 -23.84
CA ALA A 62 3.88 1.28 -24.44
C ALA A 62 3.51 2.74 -24.06
N ALA A 63 2.24 3.09 -24.16
CA ALA A 63 1.75 4.41 -23.76
C ALA A 63 1.94 4.67 -22.25
N PHE A 64 1.71 3.64 -21.42
CA PHE A 64 1.93 3.75 -19.98
C PHE A 64 3.41 3.92 -19.62
N LEU A 65 4.31 3.23 -20.33
CA LEU A 65 5.75 3.37 -20.14
C LEU A 65 6.24 4.79 -20.46
N GLU A 66 5.72 5.44 -21.52
CA GLU A 66 5.98 6.85 -21.79
C GLU A 66 5.45 7.77 -20.69
N ALA A 67 4.25 7.48 -20.15
CA ALA A 67 3.68 8.22 -19.04
C ALA A 67 4.49 8.04 -17.75
N LEU A 68 5.09 6.87 -17.49
CA LEU A 68 5.98 6.64 -16.35
C LEU A 68 7.19 7.57 -16.36
N ASP A 69 7.79 7.78 -17.52
CA ASP A 69 8.93 8.70 -17.65
C ASP A 69 8.52 10.15 -17.36
N GLN A 70 7.30 10.54 -17.74
CA GLN A 70 6.75 11.87 -17.42
C GLN A 70 6.49 12.02 -15.91
N HIS A 71 5.89 11.01 -15.27
CA HIS A 71 5.67 11.02 -13.81
C HIS A 71 6.99 11.08 -13.04
N ARG A 72 7.99 10.31 -13.49
CA ARG A 72 9.34 10.34 -12.94
C ARG A 72 9.94 11.74 -13.07
N ALA A 73 9.89 12.32 -14.28
CA ALA A 73 10.42 13.66 -14.53
C ALA A 73 9.74 14.73 -13.66
N ALA A 74 8.41 14.66 -13.50
CA ALA A 74 7.65 15.59 -12.66
C ALA A 74 8.07 15.49 -11.18
N PHE A 75 8.25 14.28 -10.66
CA PHE A 75 8.73 14.06 -9.29
C PHE A 75 10.12 14.66 -9.08
N TYR A 76 11.07 14.36 -9.96
CA TYR A 76 12.42 14.88 -9.82
C TYR A 76 12.51 16.39 -10.03
N ALA A 77 11.72 16.95 -10.95
CA ALA A 77 11.65 18.41 -11.14
C ALA A 77 11.17 19.12 -9.86
N ALA A 78 10.18 18.56 -9.16
CA ALA A 78 9.72 19.10 -7.88
C ALA A 78 10.80 18.97 -6.79
N MET A 79 11.54 17.85 -6.75
CA MET A 79 12.63 17.66 -5.78
C MET A 79 13.83 18.56 -6.06
N ASP A 80 14.14 18.84 -7.34
CA ASP A 80 15.21 19.73 -7.76
C ASP A 80 14.86 21.20 -7.53
N ASP A 81 13.58 21.55 -7.43
CA ASP A 81 13.07 22.87 -7.06
C ASP A 81 13.07 23.04 -5.53
N ASP A 82 14.26 23.18 -4.97
CA ASP A 82 14.46 23.46 -3.54
C ASP A 82 13.77 22.44 -2.60
N LEU A 83 13.82 21.16 -2.97
CA LEU A 83 13.17 20.06 -2.22
C LEU A 83 11.68 20.33 -1.98
N ASN A 84 10.95 20.70 -3.02
CA ASN A 84 9.50 20.93 -2.97
C ASN A 84 8.75 19.59 -2.82
N THR A 85 8.79 19.06 -1.60
CA THR A 85 8.16 17.77 -1.28
C THR A 85 6.64 17.79 -1.43
N ALA A 86 6.00 18.96 -1.33
CA ALA A 86 4.56 19.08 -1.54
C ALA A 86 4.18 18.79 -3.00
N ASP A 87 4.88 19.40 -3.96
CA ASP A 87 4.66 19.13 -5.38
C ASP A 87 5.15 17.72 -5.77
N ALA A 88 6.23 17.23 -5.17
CA ALA A 88 6.70 15.86 -5.36
C ALA A 88 5.64 14.82 -4.92
N LEU A 89 4.95 15.06 -3.80
CA LEU A 89 3.81 14.24 -3.38
C LEU A 89 2.64 14.36 -4.37
N GLY A 90 2.38 15.55 -4.91
CA GLY A 90 1.41 15.74 -5.99
C GLY A 90 1.70 14.84 -7.19
N ALA A 91 2.95 14.85 -7.67
CA ALA A 91 3.41 13.99 -8.78
C ALA A 91 3.27 12.49 -8.44
N LEU A 92 3.58 12.07 -7.20
CA LEU A 92 3.36 10.69 -6.74
C LEU A 92 1.87 10.31 -6.78
N PHE A 93 0.97 11.15 -6.31
CA PHE A 93 -0.47 10.84 -6.34
C PHE A 93 -1.05 10.85 -7.76
N ASP A 94 -0.52 11.66 -8.68
CA ASP A 94 -0.89 11.59 -10.10
C ASP A 94 -0.42 10.28 -10.74
N PHE A 95 0.81 9.85 -10.45
CA PHE A 95 1.30 8.53 -10.85
C PHE A 95 0.41 7.40 -10.28
N VAL A 96 0.08 7.43 -9.00
CA VAL A 96 -0.79 6.43 -8.36
C VAL A 96 -2.18 6.40 -8.99
N ARG A 97 -2.72 7.53 -9.43
CA ARG A 97 -4.00 7.58 -10.15
C ARG A 97 -3.90 6.87 -11.50
N ALA A 98 -2.87 7.16 -12.27
CA ALA A 98 -2.60 6.49 -13.55
C ALA A 98 -2.37 4.97 -13.34
N LEU A 99 -1.59 4.60 -12.34
CA LEU A 99 -1.31 3.22 -11.97
C LEU A 99 -2.58 2.44 -11.63
N ASN A 100 -3.47 2.99 -10.79
CA ASN A 100 -4.73 2.32 -10.41
C ASN A 100 -5.64 2.03 -11.62
N THR A 101 -5.59 2.88 -12.64
CA THR A 101 -6.32 2.64 -13.89
C THR A 101 -5.63 1.53 -14.68
N PHE A 102 -4.31 1.58 -14.79
CA PHE A 102 -3.51 0.62 -15.54
C PHE A 102 -3.65 -0.81 -14.99
N VAL A 103 -3.45 -1.02 -13.69
CA VAL A 103 -3.49 -2.38 -13.08
C VAL A 103 -4.87 -3.02 -13.03
N SER A 104 -5.91 -2.37 -13.56
CA SER A 104 -7.27 -2.93 -13.63
C SER A 104 -7.43 -4.04 -14.68
N GLN A 105 -6.47 -4.18 -15.58
CA GLN A 105 -6.44 -5.16 -16.69
C GLN A 105 -5.10 -5.93 -16.67
N PRO A 106 -5.01 -7.09 -17.34
CA PRO A 106 -3.73 -7.80 -17.51
C PRO A 106 -2.75 -7.01 -18.42
N HIS A 107 -1.50 -6.89 -17.98
CA HIS A 107 -0.45 -6.16 -18.68
C HIS A 107 0.85 -6.94 -18.77
N GLY A 108 1.74 -6.54 -19.68
CA GLY A 108 3.07 -7.14 -19.84
C GLY A 108 3.92 -6.97 -18.59
N GLN A 109 4.69 -8.02 -18.22
CA GLN A 109 5.52 -8.03 -17.02
C GLN A 109 6.50 -6.84 -16.98
N GLU A 110 7.06 -6.43 -18.12
CA GLU A 110 8.01 -5.31 -18.19
C GLU A 110 7.40 -4.00 -17.71
N ALA A 111 6.15 -3.71 -18.10
CA ALA A 111 5.46 -2.49 -17.70
C ALA A 111 5.14 -2.48 -16.21
N LEU A 112 4.70 -3.62 -15.67
CA LEU A 112 4.45 -3.80 -14.24
C LEU A 112 5.74 -3.65 -13.42
N ASP A 113 6.84 -4.25 -13.86
CA ASP A 113 8.14 -4.17 -13.18
C ASP A 113 8.69 -2.73 -13.17
N LYS A 114 8.56 -2.00 -14.28
CA LYS A 114 9.00 -0.60 -14.35
C LYS A 114 8.15 0.30 -13.46
N ALA A 115 6.83 0.07 -13.42
CA ALA A 115 5.95 0.78 -12.49
C ALA A 115 6.31 0.52 -11.02
N ALA A 116 6.59 -0.74 -10.68
CA ALA A 116 6.98 -1.12 -9.32
C ALA A 116 8.30 -0.46 -8.90
N ARG A 117 9.30 -0.45 -9.79
CA ARG A 117 10.58 0.23 -9.53
C ARG A 117 10.40 1.72 -9.30
N LEU A 118 9.65 2.40 -10.17
CA LEU A 118 9.40 3.84 -10.00
C LEU A 118 8.68 4.13 -8.68
N PHE A 119 7.69 3.30 -8.33
CA PHE A 119 6.95 3.44 -7.08
C PHE A 119 7.88 3.30 -5.87
N ASP A 120 8.68 2.23 -5.84
CA ASP A 120 9.60 1.94 -4.74
C ASP A 120 10.73 2.97 -4.64
N ASP A 121 11.25 3.48 -5.76
CA ASP A 121 12.24 4.55 -5.81
C ASP A 121 11.70 5.84 -5.15
N ILE A 122 10.51 6.28 -5.56
CA ILE A 122 9.88 7.48 -5.01
C ILE A 122 9.58 7.29 -3.51
N ALA A 123 9.01 6.14 -3.14
CA ALA A 123 8.71 5.82 -1.74
C ALA A 123 9.98 5.80 -0.88
N SER A 124 11.09 5.30 -1.41
CA SER A 124 12.39 5.27 -0.75
C SER A 124 12.97 6.67 -0.54
N ILE A 125 12.91 7.53 -1.56
CA ILE A 125 13.40 8.92 -1.48
C ILE A 125 12.61 9.70 -0.42
N LEU A 126 11.30 9.55 -0.39
CA LEU A 126 10.43 10.20 0.60
C LEU A 126 10.49 9.53 1.99
N GLY A 127 11.09 8.34 2.10
CA GLY A 127 11.17 7.56 3.34
C GLY A 127 9.80 7.09 3.84
N ILE A 128 8.85 6.83 2.95
CA ILE A 128 7.51 6.30 3.24
C ILE A 128 7.38 4.86 2.74
N LEU A 129 6.41 4.13 3.25
CA LEU A 129 6.18 2.71 2.92
C LEU A 129 7.39 1.81 3.21
N GLN A 130 8.23 2.23 4.15
CA GLN A 130 9.42 1.46 4.57
C GLN A 130 9.04 0.29 5.49
N HIS A 131 7.96 0.44 6.22
CA HIS A 131 7.42 -0.60 7.08
C HIS A 131 6.13 -1.12 6.44
N GLU A 132 6.14 -2.38 6.02
CA GLU A 132 4.86 -3.06 5.87
C GLU A 132 4.24 -3.02 7.27
N LYS A 133 3.08 -2.36 7.40
CA LYS A 133 2.29 -2.59 8.61
C LYS A 133 2.06 -4.10 8.61
N ALA A 134 2.84 -4.83 9.40
CA ALA A 134 2.37 -6.12 9.85
C ALA A 134 0.98 -5.80 10.41
N GLN A 135 -0.08 -6.24 9.74
CA GLN A 135 -1.42 -6.12 10.30
C GLN A 135 -1.30 -6.86 11.63
N ALA A 136 -1.18 -6.08 12.71
CA ALA A 136 -1.14 -6.65 14.05
C ALA A 136 -2.55 -7.17 14.30
N PHE A 137 -2.79 -8.40 13.90
CA PHE A 137 -4.02 -9.09 14.24
C PHE A 137 -4.01 -9.36 15.75
N PRO A 138 -5.13 -9.21 16.44
CA PRO A 138 -5.23 -9.62 17.83
C PRO A 138 -4.75 -11.06 18.00
N GLN A 139 -4.08 -11.36 19.12
CA GLN A 139 -3.57 -12.70 19.37
C GLN A 139 -4.66 -13.76 19.23
N GLU A 140 -5.86 -13.46 19.67
CA GLU A 140 -7.05 -14.32 19.51
C GLU A 140 -7.32 -14.70 18.03
N ALA A 141 -7.19 -13.75 17.10
CA ALA A 141 -7.39 -14.03 15.67
C ALA A 141 -6.25 -14.86 15.08
N LEU A 142 -5.02 -14.68 15.56
CA LEU A 142 -3.86 -15.49 15.17
C LEU A 142 -3.99 -16.93 15.68
N ASP A 143 -4.42 -17.10 16.93
CA ASP A 143 -4.65 -18.41 17.54
C ASP A 143 -5.76 -19.19 16.79
N LEU A 144 -6.85 -18.50 16.45
CA LEU A 144 -7.92 -19.08 15.62
C LEU A 144 -7.43 -19.47 14.21
N LEU A 145 -6.56 -18.67 13.59
CA LEU A 145 -5.98 -19.03 12.30
C LEU A 145 -5.12 -20.27 12.38
N GLU A 146 -4.31 -20.40 13.43
CA GLU A 146 -3.49 -21.58 13.67
C GLU A 146 -4.36 -22.82 13.92
N GLU A 147 -5.39 -22.71 14.77
CA GLU A 147 -6.35 -23.77 15.04
C GLU A 147 -7.06 -24.25 13.77
N ARG A 148 -7.51 -23.32 12.90
CA ARG A 148 -8.08 -23.64 11.59
C ARG A 148 -7.10 -24.40 10.72
N THR A 149 -5.84 -23.97 10.71
CA THR A 149 -4.80 -24.62 9.92
C THR A 149 -4.55 -26.06 10.40
N GLN A 150 -4.58 -26.31 11.70
CA GLN A 150 -4.47 -27.64 12.28
C GLN A 150 -5.68 -28.51 11.96
N ALA A 151 -6.91 -27.97 12.08
CA ALA A 151 -8.15 -28.66 11.72
C ALA A 151 -8.14 -29.11 10.23
N ARG A 152 -7.67 -28.26 9.33
CA ARG A 152 -7.53 -28.60 7.90
C ARG A 152 -6.49 -29.70 7.66
N LYS A 153 -5.37 -29.67 8.36
CA LYS A 153 -4.36 -30.77 8.31
C LYS A 153 -4.92 -32.08 8.80
N ALA A 154 -5.77 -32.04 9.83
CA ALA A 154 -6.47 -33.21 10.37
C ALA A 154 -7.68 -33.65 9.51
N LYS A 155 -8.02 -32.90 8.43
CA LYS A 155 -9.19 -33.09 7.57
C LYS A 155 -10.53 -32.93 8.32
N ASP A 156 -10.52 -32.20 9.44
CA ASP A 156 -11.73 -31.79 10.17
C ASP A 156 -12.28 -30.51 9.55
N TRP A 157 -13.03 -30.69 8.47
CA TRP A 157 -13.59 -29.58 7.69
C TRP A 157 -14.66 -28.82 8.48
N ALA A 158 -15.46 -29.54 9.29
CA ALA A 158 -16.53 -28.91 10.09
C ALA A 158 -15.96 -27.91 11.10
N ARG A 159 -14.86 -28.29 11.79
CA ARG A 159 -14.15 -27.40 12.72
C ARG A 159 -13.47 -26.24 11.99
N ALA A 160 -12.85 -26.48 10.85
CA ALA A 160 -12.21 -25.43 10.06
C ALA A 160 -13.22 -24.38 9.56
N ASP A 161 -14.42 -24.78 9.17
CA ASP A 161 -15.49 -23.86 8.74
C ASP A 161 -16.08 -23.09 9.93
N ALA A 162 -16.28 -23.74 11.08
CA ALA A 162 -16.72 -23.05 12.31
C ALA A 162 -15.74 -21.96 12.73
N ILE A 163 -14.44 -22.22 12.69
CA ILE A 163 -13.41 -21.24 13.01
C ILE A 163 -13.39 -20.08 11.98
N ARG A 164 -13.61 -20.36 10.70
CA ARG A 164 -13.74 -19.33 9.67
C ARG A 164 -14.89 -18.37 9.95
N GLU A 165 -16.03 -18.87 10.40
CA GLU A 165 -17.17 -18.01 10.78
C GLU A 165 -16.87 -17.20 12.06
N GLN A 166 -16.12 -17.74 13.02
CA GLN A 166 -15.67 -17.00 14.19
C GLN A 166 -14.74 -15.85 13.79
N LEU A 167 -13.74 -16.11 12.93
CA LEU A 167 -12.86 -15.07 12.40
C LEU A 167 -13.64 -13.98 11.65
N LYS A 168 -14.64 -14.38 10.86
CA LYS A 168 -15.50 -13.44 10.16
C LYS A 168 -16.35 -12.58 11.11
N ALA A 169 -16.83 -13.14 12.21
CA ALA A 169 -17.55 -12.40 13.25
C ALA A 169 -16.65 -11.39 13.99
N LEU A 170 -15.34 -11.66 14.05
CA LEU A 170 -14.31 -10.73 14.58
C LEU A 170 -13.87 -9.68 13.52
N GLY A 171 -14.43 -9.70 12.31
CA GLY A 171 -14.09 -8.78 11.23
C GLY A 171 -12.89 -9.20 10.37
N TYR A 172 -12.50 -10.48 10.42
CA TYR A 172 -11.34 -11.00 9.68
C TYR A 172 -11.74 -12.07 8.66
N GLY A 173 -11.23 -11.93 7.44
CA GLY A 173 -11.26 -12.97 6.42
C GLY A 173 -10.01 -13.84 6.47
N VAL A 174 -10.10 -15.06 5.93
CA VAL A 174 -8.93 -15.94 5.75
C VAL A 174 -8.69 -16.14 4.27
N GLU A 175 -7.47 -15.86 3.83
CA GLU A 175 -7.00 -16.11 2.48
C GLU A 175 -5.98 -17.26 2.49
N ASP A 176 -6.26 -18.29 1.71
CA ASP A 176 -5.37 -19.45 1.58
C ASP A 176 -4.35 -19.17 0.45
N THR A 177 -3.08 -18.97 0.80
CA THR A 177 -1.98 -18.72 -0.15
C THR A 177 -1.09 -19.94 -0.28
N LYS A 178 -0.18 -19.96 -1.29
CA LYS A 178 0.81 -21.03 -1.47
C LYS A 178 1.77 -21.15 -0.27
N GLU A 179 1.94 -20.06 0.48
CA GLU A 179 2.81 -19.98 1.66
C GLU A 179 2.07 -20.32 2.97
N GLY A 180 0.73 -20.47 2.93
CA GLY A 180 -0.10 -20.76 4.10
C GLY A 180 -1.36 -19.87 4.14
N ALA A 181 -2.18 -20.06 5.18
CA ALA A 181 -3.34 -19.23 5.42
C ALA A 181 -2.94 -17.89 6.03
N LYS A 182 -3.47 -16.77 5.51
CA LYS A 182 -3.23 -15.42 6.01
C LYS A 182 -4.55 -14.77 6.42
N LEU A 183 -4.52 -13.95 7.47
CA LEU A 183 -5.66 -13.11 7.86
C LEU A 183 -5.72 -11.86 7.00
N LYS A 184 -6.94 -11.41 6.71
CA LYS A 184 -7.23 -10.15 6.05
C LYS A 184 -8.36 -9.46 6.82
N ALA A 185 -8.27 -8.14 7.03
CA ALA A 185 -9.40 -7.37 7.54
C ALA A 185 -10.52 -7.33 6.48
N LEU A 186 -11.79 -7.51 6.91
CA LEU A 186 -12.98 -7.46 6.04
C LEU A 186 -13.48 -6.03 5.87
#